data_45d480ecce74efc6b630928b5c675211
#
_entry.id   45d480ecce74efc6b630928b5c675211
#
_cell.length_a   1.000
_cell.length_b   1.000
_cell.length_c   1.000
_cell.angle_alpha   90.00
_cell.angle_beta   90.00
_cell.angle_gamma   90.00
#
_symmetry.space_group_name_H-M   'P 1'
#
loop_
_entity.id
_entity.type
_entity.pdbx_description
1 polymer ?
#
loop_
_entity_poly.entity_id
_entity_poly.type
_entity_poly.pdbx_seq_one_letter_code
_entity_poly.pdbx_strand_id
1 'polypeptide(L)'
;THPVIFRRIQQARSKNPAMKLVVIDPRRTMTAEQADLHLALRPGSDVRLFNGLCRYLQQEGGLDQGYIDAHVEGYAELCALLDSPEYELAAVSEGCGLSEVDLRAFYHWFLDNPQTVTLFCQGINQSNQGTDKGNSIINAHLLTGRVGKPGASPFSMTGQPNAMGGREVGGLATQLAAHMGFSDETCDRVQRFWNSPTIARKPGHKAVDLFNALHEKKIRALWVIATNPAISLPDSAKVREALANCELLIVSEMTPNTDTAKFAHILLPAAGWGERGGTVTNSERCISRQRAFTSPPGEAKPDW
;
A
#
# COMPACT_ATOMS: atom_id res chain seq x y z
N THR A 1 5.53 12.10 -4.25
CA THR A 1 5.31 10.97 -5.16
C THR A 1 4.11 11.17 -6.10
N HIS A 2 3.11 11.98 -5.73
CA HIS A 2 1.90 12.24 -6.53
C HIS A 2 1.68 13.76 -6.74
N PRO A 3 2.57 14.46 -7.45
CA PRO A 3 2.53 15.93 -7.55
C PRO A 3 1.25 16.46 -8.21
N VAL A 4 0.68 15.72 -9.15
CA VAL A 4 -0.56 16.14 -9.83
C VAL A 4 -1.76 16.08 -8.88
N ILE A 5 -1.87 15.00 -8.06
CA ILE A 5 -2.93 14.88 -7.04
C ILE A 5 -2.77 16.00 -6.02
N PHE A 6 -1.58 16.27 -5.54
CA PHE A 6 -1.33 17.35 -4.58
C PHE A 6 -1.71 18.71 -5.13
N ARG A 7 -1.37 19.00 -6.40
CA ARG A 7 -1.78 20.24 -7.08
C ARG A 7 -3.31 20.37 -7.16
N ARG A 8 -4.03 19.27 -7.42
CA ARG A 8 -5.50 19.26 -7.41
C ARG A 8 -6.07 19.51 -6.01
N ILE A 9 -5.45 18.98 -4.95
CA ILE A 9 -5.82 19.27 -3.56
C ILE A 9 -5.64 20.78 -3.28
N GLN A 10 -4.52 21.38 -3.67
CA GLN A 10 -4.28 22.81 -3.51
C GLN A 10 -5.33 23.67 -4.24
N GLN A 11 -5.69 23.29 -5.48
CA GLN A 11 -6.74 23.96 -6.23
C GLN A 11 -8.13 23.81 -5.57
N ALA A 12 -8.43 22.67 -4.99
CA ALA A 12 -9.66 22.46 -4.23
C ALA A 12 -9.69 23.36 -2.98
N ARG A 13 -8.59 23.42 -2.22
CA ARG A 13 -8.47 24.31 -1.04
C ARG A 13 -8.61 25.78 -1.39
N SER A 14 -8.05 26.23 -2.52
CA SER A 14 -8.20 27.63 -2.96
C SER A 14 -9.66 27.99 -3.27
N LYS A 15 -10.48 27.02 -3.69
CA LYS A 15 -11.92 27.19 -3.95
C LYS A 15 -12.78 26.98 -2.70
N ASN A 16 -12.29 26.23 -1.73
CA ASN A 16 -12.95 25.98 -0.44
C ASN A 16 -11.95 26.19 0.71
N PRO A 17 -11.79 27.41 1.22
CA PRO A 17 -10.86 27.73 2.30
C PRO A 17 -11.18 27.01 3.63
N ALA A 18 -12.41 26.49 3.80
CA ALA A 18 -12.78 25.71 4.98
C ALA A 18 -12.18 24.31 4.98
N MET A 19 -11.72 23.81 3.82
CA MET A 19 -11.09 22.49 3.68
C MET A 19 -9.76 22.45 4.45
N LYS A 20 -9.68 21.56 5.44
CA LYS A 20 -8.47 21.35 6.25
C LYS A 20 -7.53 20.33 5.61
N LEU A 21 -6.25 20.57 5.71
CA LEU A 21 -5.18 19.66 5.33
C LEU A 21 -4.34 19.32 6.55
N VAL A 22 -4.42 18.08 7.00
CA VAL A 22 -3.54 17.52 8.03
C VAL A 22 -2.47 16.67 7.36
N VAL A 23 -1.21 16.85 7.71
CA VAL A 23 -0.10 16.03 7.23
C VAL A 23 0.54 15.33 8.41
N ILE A 24 0.62 14.00 8.31
CA ILE A 24 1.22 13.12 9.32
C ILE A 24 2.50 12.57 8.70
N ASP A 25 3.65 13.10 9.11
CA ASP A 25 4.97 12.72 8.61
C ASP A 25 6.02 13.12 9.65
N PRO A 26 6.96 12.25 10.05
CA PRO A 26 8.00 12.63 11.01
C PRO A 26 8.87 13.79 10.52
N ARG A 27 8.93 13.98 9.22
CA ARG A 27 9.70 15.05 8.58
C ARG A 27 8.80 16.16 8.07
N ARG A 28 9.18 17.41 8.29
CA ARG A 28 8.51 18.57 7.68
C ARG A 28 8.86 18.67 6.19
N THR A 29 8.06 17.99 5.38
CA THR A 29 8.18 17.98 3.93
C THR A 29 7.53 19.21 3.30
N MET A 30 7.77 19.46 2.00
CA MET A 30 7.09 20.53 1.24
C MET A 30 5.57 20.40 1.29
N THR A 31 5.02 19.19 1.44
CA THR A 31 3.59 18.98 1.65
C THR A 31 3.17 19.44 3.04
N ALA A 32 3.97 19.12 4.07
CA ALA A 32 3.71 19.52 5.46
C ALA A 32 3.80 21.04 5.68
N GLU A 33 4.64 21.74 4.92
CA GLU A 33 4.74 23.20 4.98
C GLU A 33 3.45 23.92 4.56
N GLN A 34 2.60 23.24 3.82
CA GLN A 34 1.32 23.77 3.31
C GLN A 34 0.11 23.23 4.08
N ALA A 35 0.33 22.44 5.12
CA ALA A 35 -0.71 21.90 5.97
C ALA A 35 -1.24 22.95 6.96
N ASP A 36 -2.51 22.82 7.30
CA ASP A 36 -3.09 23.56 8.45
C ASP A 36 -2.60 22.97 9.78
N LEU A 37 -2.29 21.66 9.77
CA LEU A 37 -1.72 20.96 10.92
C LEU A 37 -0.69 19.92 10.44
N HIS A 38 0.50 19.98 11.01
CA HIS A 38 1.55 18.99 10.78
C HIS A 38 1.82 18.19 12.08
N LEU A 39 1.56 16.90 12.02
CA LEU A 39 1.83 15.95 13.09
C LEU A 39 3.15 15.22 12.81
N ALA A 40 4.22 15.68 13.43
CA ALA A 40 5.57 15.11 13.33
C ALA A 40 5.71 13.90 14.27
N LEU A 41 4.93 12.85 14.01
CA LEU A 41 4.87 11.69 14.88
C LEU A 41 6.20 10.93 14.94
N ARG A 42 6.46 10.28 16.07
CA ARG A 42 7.56 9.32 16.21
C ARG A 42 7.37 8.16 15.21
N PRO A 43 8.38 7.83 14.39
CA PRO A 43 8.29 6.73 13.44
C PRO A 43 7.83 5.42 14.10
N GLY A 44 6.85 4.75 13.49
CA GLY A 44 6.30 3.49 13.99
C GLY A 44 5.09 3.63 14.93
N SER A 45 4.69 4.85 15.31
CA SER A 45 3.57 5.07 16.24
C SER A 45 2.20 5.26 15.55
N ASP A 46 2.10 4.98 14.26
CA ASP A 46 0.88 5.18 13.46
C ASP A 46 -0.33 4.41 14.01
N VAL A 47 -0.15 3.15 14.41
CA VAL A 47 -1.23 2.33 15.01
C VAL A 47 -1.76 3.00 16.28
N ARG A 48 -0.86 3.48 17.14
CA ARG A 48 -1.25 4.16 18.37
C ARG A 48 -2.03 5.44 18.08
N LEU A 49 -1.60 6.22 17.08
CA LEU A 49 -2.30 7.44 16.68
C LEU A 49 -3.73 7.16 16.21
N PHE A 50 -3.93 6.19 15.33
CA PHE A 50 -5.24 5.91 14.76
C PHE A 50 -6.15 5.08 15.68
N ASN A 51 -5.60 4.20 16.51
CA ASN A 51 -6.39 3.55 17.56
C ASN A 51 -6.82 4.57 18.63
N GLY A 52 -5.94 5.52 19.00
CA GLY A 52 -6.31 6.65 19.83
C GLY A 52 -7.41 7.52 19.23
N LEU A 53 -7.39 7.74 17.90
CA LEU A 53 -8.50 8.39 17.20
C LEU A 53 -9.79 7.57 17.33
N CYS A 54 -9.76 6.25 17.12
CA CYS A 54 -10.94 5.39 17.29
C CYS A 54 -11.49 5.45 18.71
N ARG A 55 -10.61 5.43 19.73
CA ARG A 55 -10.99 5.60 21.14
C ARG A 55 -11.64 6.97 21.39
N TYR A 56 -11.05 8.04 20.87
CA TYR A 56 -11.60 9.39 20.97
C TYR A 56 -13.00 9.49 20.34
N LEU A 57 -13.17 8.95 19.13
CA LEU A 57 -14.47 8.93 18.44
C LEU A 57 -15.53 8.17 19.24
N GLN A 58 -15.15 7.08 19.92
CA GLN A 58 -16.03 6.32 20.80
C GLN A 58 -16.46 7.16 22.03
N GLN A 59 -15.52 7.86 22.65
CA GLN A 59 -15.77 8.69 23.85
C GLN A 59 -16.61 9.92 23.52
N GLU A 60 -16.40 10.55 22.37
CA GLU A 60 -17.10 11.77 21.94
C GLU A 60 -18.40 11.51 21.16
N GLY A 61 -18.86 10.26 21.09
CA GLY A 61 -20.13 9.89 20.42
C GLY A 61 -20.09 10.01 18.89
N GLY A 62 -18.90 9.92 18.27
CA GLY A 62 -18.71 10.04 16.83
C GLY A 62 -18.97 8.76 16.02
N LEU A 63 -19.50 7.70 16.65
CA LEU A 63 -19.74 6.41 15.99
C LEU A 63 -21.05 6.41 15.21
N ASP A 64 -21.04 5.81 14.02
CA ASP A 64 -22.24 5.49 13.23
C ASP A 64 -22.67 4.05 13.55
N GLN A 65 -23.44 3.87 14.63
CA GLN A 65 -23.85 2.56 15.10
C GLN A 65 -24.67 1.80 14.05
N GLY A 66 -25.54 2.50 13.28
CA GLY A 66 -26.31 1.85 12.22
C GLY A 66 -25.45 1.29 11.09
N TYR A 67 -24.36 2.01 10.75
CA TYR A 67 -23.39 1.51 9.78
C TYR A 67 -22.57 0.34 10.34
N ILE A 68 -22.14 0.43 11.61
CA ILE A 68 -21.39 -0.64 12.28
C ILE A 68 -22.21 -1.93 12.30
N ASP A 69 -23.45 -1.87 12.74
CA ASP A 69 -24.32 -3.05 12.85
C ASP A 69 -24.60 -3.72 11.48
N ALA A 70 -24.62 -2.93 10.41
CA ALA A 70 -24.92 -3.42 9.06
C ALA A 70 -23.67 -3.92 8.28
N HIS A 71 -22.48 -3.41 8.59
CA HIS A 71 -21.32 -3.55 7.69
C HIS A 71 -20.00 -3.92 8.38
N VAL A 72 -19.95 -4.01 9.71
CA VAL A 72 -18.70 -4.24 10.43
C VAL A 72 -18.76 -5.53 11.23
N GLU A 73 -17.78 -6.40 11.03
CA GLU A 73 -17.53 -7.58 11.85
C GLU A 73 -16.36 -7.30 12.81
N GLY A 74 -16.34 -7.94 13.98
CA GLY A 74 -15.24 -7.80 14.95
C GLY A 74 -15.27 -6.49 15.75
N TYR A 75 -16.40 -5.79 15.81
CA TYR A 75 -16.51 -4.53 16.53
C TYR A 75 -16.27 -4.68 18.04
N ALA A 76 -16.77 -5.75 18.64
CA ALA A 76 -16.61 -6.01 20.07
C ALA A 76 -15.14 -6.24 20.45
N GLU A 77 -14.41 -6.97 19.62
CA GLU A 77 -12.98 -7.22 19.80
C GLU A 77 -12.16 -5.94 19.66
N LEU A 78 -12.53 -5.08 18.71
CA LEU A 78 -11.91 -3.77 18.55
C LEU A 78 -12.18 -2.89 19.77
N CYS A 79 -13.40 -2.83 20.31
CA CYS A 79 -13.71 -2.09 21.52
C CYS A 79 -12.87 -2.56 22.71
N ALA A 80 -12.76 -3.89 22.90
CA ALA A 80 -11.93 -4.43 23.96
C ALA A 80 -10.44 -4.05 23.82
N LEU A 81 -9.92 -3.98 22.59
CA LEU A 81 -8.58 -3.46 22.32
C LEU A 81 -8.46 -1.98 22.67
N LEU A 82 -9.42 -1.17 22.24
CA LEU A 82 -9.42 0.28 22.43
C LEU A 82 -9.58 0.69 23.90
N ASP A 83 -10.08 -0.18 24.78
CA ASP A 83 -10.19 0.06 26.23
C ASP A 83 -8.82 0.08 26.94
N SER A 84 -7.74 -0.28 26.25
CA SER A 84 -6.38 -0.19 26.80
C SER A 84 -6.01 1.26 27.12
N PRO A 85 -5.41 1.53 28.32
CA PRO A 85 -4.95 2.87 28.71
C PRO A 85 -3.94 3.49 27.73
N GLU A 86 -3.26 2.70 26.93
CA GLU A 86 -2.31 3.18 25.92
C GLU A 86 -2.94 4.01 24.79
N TYR A 87 -4.27 3.92 24.62
CA TYR A 87 -5.02 4.69 23.62
C TYR A 87 -5.73 5.92 24.20
N GLU A 88 -5.57 6.20 25.49
CA GLU A 88 -5.97 7.47 26.09
C GLU A 88 -5.13 8.63 25.54
N LEU A 89 -5.73 9.82 25.43
CA LEU A 89 -5.14 10.96 24.73
C LEU A 89 -3.71 11.29 25.22
N ALA A 90 -3.51 11.33 26.54
CA ALA A 90 -2.20 11.61 27.13
C ALA A 90 -1.16 10.53 26.79
N ALA A 91 -1.54 9.24 26.85
CA ALA A 91 -0.65 8.15 26.50
C ALA A 91 -0.31 8.12 25.00
N VAL A 92 -1.28 8.46 24.14
CA VAL A 92 -1.04 8.59 22.68
C VAL A 92 -0.11 9.78 22.41
N SER A 93 -0.32 10.93 23.08
CA SER A 93 0.55 12.11 22.98
C SER A 93 1.99 11.76 23.29
N GLU A 94 2.25 11.14 24.45
CA GLU A 94 3.58 10.69 24.85
C GLU A 94 4.16 9.65 23.88
N GLY A 95 3.40 8.61 23.54
CA GLY A 95 3.83 7.51 22.68
C GLY A 95 4.14 7.94 21.26
N CYS A 96 3.37 8.89 20.71
CA CYS A 96 3.59 9.44 19.38
C CYS A 96 4.59 10.60 19.36
N GLY A 97 4.92 11.18 20.51
CA GLY A 97 5.77 12.38 20.62
C GLY A 97 5.10 13.62 20.06
N LEU A 98 3.78 13.73 20.19
CA LEU A 98 2.96 14.85 19.72
C LEU A 98 2.43 15.66 20.90
N SER A 99 2.16 16.96 20.70
CA SER A 99 1.46 17.73 21.72
C SER A 99 -0.01 17.27 21.85
N GLU A 100 -0.57 17.26 23.06
CA GLU A 100 -2.00 16.96 23.25
C GLU A 100 -2.90 17.96 22.52
N VAL A 101 -2.46 19.19 22.37
CA VAL A 101 -3.21 20.25 21.67
C VAL A 101 -3.37 19.90 20.19
N ASP A 102 -2.27 19.55 19.53
CA ASP A 102 -2.29 19.19 18.11
C ASP A 102 -3.05 17.88 17.88
N LEU A 103 -2.85 16.90 18.77
CA LEU A 103 -3.53 15.62 18.73
C LEU A 103 -5.05 15.80 18.86
N ARG A 104 -5.49 16.58 19.83
CA ARG A 104 -6.91 16.91 20.06
C ARG A 104 -7.49 17.67 18.86
N ALA A 105 -6.75 18.62 18.29
CA ALA A 105 -7.17 19.34 17.11
C ALA A 105 -7.39 18.40 15.91
N PHE A 106 -6.48 17.47 15.68
CA PHE A 106 -6.62 16.46 14.61
C PHE A 106 -7.85 15.57 14.83
N TYR A 107 -8.04 15.06 16.03
CA TYR A 107 -9.16 14.17 16.35
C TYR A 107 -10.50 14.88 16.23
N HIS A 108 -10.58 16.11 16.74
CA HIS A 108 -11.77 16.94 16.63
C HIS A 108 -12.09 17.29 15.16
N TRP A 109 -11.08 17.67 14.37
CA TRP A 109 -11.31 17.92 12.95
C TRP A 109 -11.75 16.67 12.19
N PHE A 110 -11.24 15.49 12.55
CA PHE A 110 -11.73 14.26 11.98
C PHE A 110 -13.19 13.98 12.36
N LEU A 111 -13.57 14.21 13.63
CA LEU A 111 -14.93 14.05 14.12
C LEU A 111 -15.91 14.98 13.37
N ASP A 112 -15.59 16.26 13.30
CA ASP A 112 -16.46 17.32 12.78
C ASP A 112 -16.62 17.31 11.26
N ASN A 113 -15.71 16.64 10.54
CA ASN A 113 -15.72 16.63 9.09
C ASN A 113 -16.06 15.23 8.55
N PRO A 114 -17.35 14.92 8.29
CA PRO A 114 -17.75 13.61 7.78
C PRO A 114 -17.18 13.33 6.37
N GLN A 115 -16.89 14.36 5.58
CA GLN A 115 -16.21 14.24 4.29
C GLN A 115 -14.69 14.32 4.48
N THR A 116 -14.10 13.29 5.09
CA THR A 116 -12.65 13.16 5.29
C THR A 116 -12.10 12.02 4.44
N VAL A 117 -11.07 12.32 3.65
CA VAL A 117 -10.28 11.30 2.94
C VAL A 117 -8.91 11.19 3.61
N THR A 118 -8.55 9.99 4.05
CA THR A 118 -7.21 9.71 4.58
C THR A 118 -6.36 9.06 3.51
N LEU A 119 -5.44 9.83 2.94
CA LEU A 119 -4.49 9.37 1.92
C LEU A 119 -3.25 8.80 2.59
N PHE A 120 -2.86 7.58 2.27
CA PHE A 120 -1.64 6.97 2.79
C PHE A 120 -0.90 6.14 1.72
N CYS A 121 0.38 5.90 1.94
CA CYS A 121 1.23 5.18 1.01
C CYS A 121 2.31 4.39 1.78
N GLN A 122 3.56 4.44 1.31
CA GLN A 122 4.66 3.60 1.78
C GLN A 122 5.00 3.75 3.27
N GLY A 123 4.83 4.93 3.86
CA GLY A 123 5.04 5.13 5.31
C GLY A 123 4.16 4.23 6.18
N ILE A 124 2.96 3.92 5.70
CA ILE A 124 2.04 2.97 6.32
C ILE A 124 2.34 1.56 5.82
N ASN A 125 2.35 1.35 4.48
CA ASN A 125 2.32 0.04 3.86
C ASN A 125 3.65 -0.72 3.95
N GLN A 126 4.80 -0.05 3.85
CA GLN A 126 6.13 -0.67 3.90
C GLN A 126 6.71 -0.65 5.33
N SER A 127 6.08 -1.40 6.20
CA SER A 127 6.44 -1.55 7.61
C SER A 127 6.21 -3.00 8.03
N ASN A 128 6.92 -3.46 9.06
CA ASN A 128 6.65 -4.75 9.70
C ASN A 128 5.24 -4.83 10.32
N GLN A 129 4.61 -3.68 10.57
CA GLN A 129 3.24 -3.54 11.05
C GLN A 129 2.33 -2.89 9.99
N GLY A 130 2.67 -2.99 8.70
CA GLY A 130 1.96 -2.28 7.63
C GLY A 130 0.47 -2.62 7.54
N THR A 131 0.10 -3.88 7.78
CA THR A 131 -1.30 -4.31 7.83
C THR A 131 -2.05 -3.66 8.98
N ASP A 132 -1.50 -3.66 10.19
CA ASP A 132 -2.13 -3.09 11.38
C ASP A 132 -2.27 -1.58 11.26
N LYS A 133 -1.25 -0.89 10.71
CA LYS A 133 -1.32 0.54 10.38
C LYS A 133 -2.45 0.85 9.40
N GLY A 134 -2.53 0.08 8.31
CA GLY A 134 -3.61 0.22 7.33
C GLY A 134 -4.99 -0.03 7.95
N ASN A 135 -5.12 -1.09 8.74
CA ASN A 135 -6.36 -1.46 9.42
C ASN A 135 -6.80 -0.40 10.44
N SER A 136 -5.88 0.19 11.21
CA SER A 136 -6.23 1.24 12.18
C SER A 136 -6.82 2.48 11.49
N ILE A 137 -6.31 2.86 10.31
CA ILE A 137 -6.89 3.93 9.49
C ILE A 137 -8.28 3.52 8.97
N ILE A 138 -8.41 2.31 8.44
CA ILE A 138 -9.67 1.79 7.91
C ILE A 138 -10.73 1.74 9.01
N ASN A 139 -10.36 1.28 10.21
CA ASN A 139 -11.27 1.21 11.36
C ASN A 139 -11.86 2.57 11.73
N ALA A 140 -11.06 3.65 11.75
CA ALA A 140 -11.57 4.99 12.01
C ALA A 140 -12.66 5.42 11.01
N HIS A 141 -12.50 5.04 9.73
CA HIS A 141 -13.48 5.32 8.69
C HIS A 141 -14.71 4.39 8.75
N LEU A 142 -14.53 3.12 9.10
CA LEU A 142 -15.64 2.16 9.30
C LEU A 142 -16.51 2.56 10.48
N LEU A 143 -15.91 2.86 11.63
CA LEU A 143 -16.62 3.24 12.85
C LEU A 143 -17.46 4.51 12.67
N THR A 144 -17.09 5.38 11.75
CA THR A 144 -17.80 6.64 11.46
C THR A 144 -18.66 6.56 10.19
N GLY A 145 -18.89 5.36 9.64
CA GLY A 145 -19.75 5.12 8.48
C GLY A 145 -19.30 5.83 7.20
N ARG A 146 -17.99 6.06 7.01
CA ARG A 146 -17.45 6.87 5.90
C ARG A 146 -17.10 6.06 4.66
N VAL A 147 -16.86 4.75 4.82
CA VAL A 147 -16.50 3.89 3.68
C VAL A 147 -17.68 3.75 2.74
N GLY A 148 -17.44 3.94 1.44
CA GLY A 148 -18.48 3.91 0.40
C GLY A 148 -19.24 5.23 0.21
N LYS A 149 -18.96 6.27 0.99
CA LYS A 149 -19.57 7.59 0.82
C LYS A 149 -18.70 8.52 -0.03
N PRO A 150 -19.25 9.28 -0.96
CA PRO A 150 -18.50 10.24 -1.78
C PRO A 150 -17.73 11.25 -0.92
N GLY A 151 -16.46 11.45 -1.22
CA GLY A 151 -15.60 12.39 -0.50
C GLY A 151 -15.14 11.93 0.89
N ALA A 152 -15.41 10.69 1.26
CA ALA A 152 -15.03 10.15 2.57
C ALA A 152 -14.54 8.70 2.41
N SER A 153 -13.26 8.44 2.66
CA SER A 153 -12.70 7.08 2.56
C SER A 153 -11.25 7.01 3.02
N PRO A 154 -10.77 5.87 3.52
CA PRO A 154 -9.35 5.58 3.52
C PRO A 154 -8.90 5.30 2.08
N PHE A 155 -7.77 5.84 1.67
CA PHE A 155 -7.27 5.70 0.31
C PHE A 155 -5.77 5.39 0.28
N SER A 156 -5.44 4.12 0.00
CA SER A 156 -4.04 3.70 -0.19
C SER A 156 -3.56 4.11 -1.59
N MET A 157 -2.66 5.07 -1.65
CA MET A 157 -2.06 5.54 -2.90
C MET A 157 -0.84 4.72 -3.27
N THR A 158 -0.94 3.88 -4.29
CA THR A 158 0.21 3.16 -4.84
C THR A 158 1.02 4.06 -5.77
N GLY A 159 2.37 3.89 -5.75
CA GLY A 159 3.26 4.63 -6.67
C GLY A 159 3.24 4.07 -8.10
N GLN A 160 2.97 2.79 -8.26
CA GLN A 160 2.98 2.11 -9.55
C GLN A 160 1.71 2.44 -10.34
N PRO A 161 1.84 2.82 -11.64
CA PRO A 161 0.70 3.29 -12.43
C PRO A 161 -0.31 2.21 -12.80
N ASN A 162 0.07 0.94 -12.74
CA ASN A 162 -0.79 -0.20 -13.07
C ASN A 162 -1.02 -1.15 -11.89
N ALA A 163 -0.93 -0.68 -10.66
CA ALA A 163 -1.14 -1.55 -9.49
C ALA A 163 -2.55 -2.16 -9.44
N MET A 164 -3.56 -1.42 -9.86
CA MET A 164 -4.93 -1.93 -9.99
C MET A 164 -5.00 -3.03 -11.05
N GLY A 165 -4.53 -2.76 -12.26
CA GLY A 165 -4.55 -3.73 -13.36
C GLY A 165 -3.73 -4.99 -13.05
N GLY A 166 -2.57 -4.84 -12.42
CA GLY A 166 -1.75 -5.98 -12.00
C GLY A 166 -2.48 -6.90 -11.01
N ARG A 167 -3.24 -6.33 -10.08
CA ARG A 167 -4.09 -7.12 -9.15
C ARG A 167 -5.25 -7.80 -9.87
N GLU A 168 -5.88 -7.12 -10.82
CA GLU A 168 -7.03 -7.67 -11.55
C GLU A 168 -6.67 -8.85 -12.44
N VAL A 169 -5.44 -8.90 -12.95
CA VAL A 169 -4.95 -10.07 -13.71
C VAL A 169 -4.30 -11.15 -12.85
N GLY A 170 -4.33 -11.01 -11.53
CA GLY A 170 -3.79 -12.02 -10.61
C GLY A 170 -2.28 -11.88 -10.35
N GLY A 171 -1.73 -10.68 -10.48
CA GLY A 171 -0.30 -10.41 -10.26
C GLY A 171 0.15 -10.39 -8.79
N LEU A 172 -0.53 -11.14 -7.91
CA LEU A 172 -0.15 -11.32 -6.49
C LEU A 172 -0.06 -12.81 -6.16
N ALA A 173 0.85 -13.17 -5.26
CA ALA A 173 1.03 -14.54 -4.79
C ALA A 173 -0.20 -15.11 -4.05
N THR A 174 -1.11 -14.24 -3.58
CA THR A 174 -2.22 -14.61 -2.69
C THR A 174 -3.58 -14.67 -3.36
N GLN A 175 -3.66 -14.48 -4.67
CA GLN A 175 -4.93 -14.49 -5.41
C GLN A 175 -4.74 -14.90 -6.88
N LEU A 176 -5.83 -15.31 -7.50
CA LEU A 176 -5.96 -15.49 -8.95
C LEU A 176 -6.51 -14.22 -9.61
N ALA A 177 -6.65 -14.24 -10.95
CA ALA A 177 -7.26 -13.15 -11.70
C ALA A 177 -8.66 -12.80 -11.16
N ALA A 178 -9.10 -11.55 -11.37
CA ALA A 178 -10.37 -11.01 -10.91
C ALA A 178 -10.59 -11.15 -9.39
N HIS A 179 -9.50 -11.03 -8.61
CA HIS A 179 -9.50 -11.15 -7.14
C HIS A 179 -10.04 -12.50 -6.61
N MET A 180 -10.05 -13.54 -7.44
CA MET A 180 -10.52 -14.87 -7.03
C MET A 180 -9.51 -15.56 -6.11
N GLY A 181 -10.04 -16.33 -5.15
CA GLY A 181 -9.26 -17.23 -4.30
C GLY A 181 -8.91 -18.55 -5.00
N PHE A 182 -8.38 -19.49 -4.22
CA PHE A 182 -7.88 -20.79 -4.72
C PHE A 182 -8.85 -21.96 -4.45
N SER A 183 -10.18 -21.73 -4.51
CA SER A 183 -11.11 -22.86 -4.52
C SER A 183 -10.96 -23.65 -5.83
N ASP A 184 -11.33 -24.93 -5.83
CA ASP A 184 -11.26 -25.76 -7.03
C ASP A 184 -12.06 -25.17 -8.17
N GLU A 185 -13.27 -24.65 -7.90
CA GLU A 185 -14.12 -24.01 -8.89
C GLU A 185 -13.41 -22.81 -9.55
N THR A 186 -12.81 -21.91 -8.75
CA THR A 186 -12.14 -20.73 -9.28
C THR A 186 -10.85 -21.07 -10.03
N CYS A 187 -10.07 -22.02 -9.51
CA CYS A 187 -8.89 -22.55 -10.21
C CYS A 187 -9.26 -23.12 -11.59
N ASP A 188 -10.28 -23.98 -11.65
CA ASP A 188 -10.72 -24.59 -12.91
C ASP A 188 -11.29 -23.54 -13.88
N ARG A 189 -11.99 -22.52 -13.38
CA ARG A 189 -12.48 -21.39 -14.19
C ARG A 189 -11.35 -20.63 -14.85
N VAL A 190 -10.34 -20.22 -14.07
CA VAL A 190 -9.19 -19.46 -14.57
C VAL A 190 -8.33 -20.33 -15.49
N GLN A 191 -8.12 -21.60 -15.15
CA GLN A 191 -7.36 -22.53 -15.98
C GLN A 191 -7.99 -22.71 -17.36
N ARG A 192 -9.31 -22.89 -17.43
CA ARG A 192 -10.05 -22.97 -18.70
C ARG A 192 -9.97 -21.66 -19.50
N PHE A 193 -10.17 -20.51 -18.81
CA PHE A 193 -10.12 -19.21 -19.48
C PHE A 193 -8.75 -18.92 -20.11
N TRP A 194 -7.67 -19.26 -19.41
CA TRP A 194 -6.31 -19.08 -19.93
C TRP A 194 -5.87 -20.21 -20.88
N ASN A 195 -6.66 -21.25 -21.04
CA ASN A 195 -6.28 -22.47 -21.77
C ASN A 195 -4.91 -22.99 -21.32
N SER A 196 -4.66 -22.94 -20.02
CA SER A 196 -3.37 -23.33 -19.44
C SER A 196 -3.37 -24.81 -19.05
N PRO A 197 -2.30 -25.56 -19.35
CA PRO A 197 -2.20 -26.96 -18.92
C PRO A 197 -2.14 -27.12 -17.41
N THR A 198 -1.67 -26.09 -16.72
CA THR A 198 -1.53 -26.08 -15.25
C THR A 198 -1.85 -24.69 -14.67
N ILE A 199 -2.27 -24.66 -13.41
CA ILE A 199 -2.46 -23.42 -12.67
C ILE A 199 -2.06 -23.63 -11.20
N ALA A 200 -1.65 -22.56 -10.52
CA ALA A 200 -1.46 -22.59 -9.08
C ALA A 200 -2.79 -22.84 -8.38
N ARG A 201 -2.82 -23.81 -7.45
CA ARG A 201 -4.02 -24.20 -6.69
C ARG A 201 -3.95 -23.78 -5.22
N LYS A 202 -2.92 -23.04 -4.84
CA LYS A 202 -2.72 -22.50 -3.48
C LYS A 202 -1.90 -21.22 -3.56
N PRO A 203 -1.97 -20.34 -2.54
CA PRO A 203 -1.13 -19.16 -2.45
C PRO A 203 0.37 -19.49 -2.52
N GLY A 204 1.12 -18.64 -3.20
CA GLY A 204 2.57 -18.66 -3.19
C GLY A 204 3.15 -17.91 -1.98
N HIS A 205 4.47 -17.87 -1.90
CA HIS A 205 5.16 -17.10 -0.87
C HIS A 205 5.00 -15.60 -1.08
N LYS A 206 4.79 -14.86 0.00
CA LYS A 206 4.96 -13.40 0.01
C LYS A 206 6.43 -13.04 -0.09
N ALA A 207 6.76 -11.78 -0.41
CA ALA A 207 8.13 -11.39 -0.77
C ALA A 207 9.19 -11.79 0.26
N VAL A 208 8.98 -11.52 1.55
CA VAL A 208 9.95 -11.89 2.60
C VAL A 208 10.07 -13.40 2.74
N ASP A 209 8.94 -14.11 2.74
CA ASP A 209 8.92 -15.57 2.84
C ASP A 209 9.53 -16.25 1.61
N LEU A 210 9.36 -15.65 0.43
CA LEU A 210 10.00 -16.13 -0.80
C LEU A 210 11.52 -16.07 -0.69
N PHE A 211 12.09 -14.98 -0.18
CA PHE A 211 13.53 -14.86 0.00
C PHE A 211 14.06 -15.70 1.17
N ASN A 212 13.26 -15.94 2.21
CA ASN A 212 13.57 -16.94 3.24
C ASN A 212 13.65 -18.34 2.63
N ALA A 213 12.67 -18.74 1.83
CA ALA A 213 12.65 -20.03 1.15
C ALA A 213 13.80 -20.18 0.12
N LEU A 214 14.19 -19.10 -0.54
CA LEU A 214 15.36 -19.07 -1.44
C LEU A 214 16.66 -19.29 -0.66
N HIS A 215 16.83 -18.59 0.47
CA HIS A 215 17.98 -18.75 1.36
C HIS A 215 18.09 -20.17 1.92
N GLU A 216 16.95 -20.78 2.25
CA GLU A 216 16.84 -22.17 2.70
C GLU A 216 16.96 -23.21 1.57
N LYS A 217 17.24 -22.79 0.33
CA LYS A 217 17.35 -23.64 -0.86
C LYS A 217 16.08 -24.45 -1.20
N LYS A 218 14.93 -24.01 -0.70
CA LYS A 218 13.61 -24.57 -1.07
C LYS A 218 13.16 -24.12 -2.46
N ILE A 219 13.68 -22.95 -2.89
CA ILE A 219 13.51 -22.39 -4.24
C ILE A 219 14.86 -22.45 -4.94
N ARG A 220 14.92 -23.07 -6.11
CA ARG A 220 16.15 -23.28 -6.88
C ARG A 220 16.34 -22.27 -8.00
N ALA A 221 15.25 -21.73 -8.52
CA ALA A 221 15.26 -20.73 -9.59
C ALA A 221 14.38 -19.54 -9.24
N LEU A 222 14.86 -18.34 -9.54
CA LEU A 222 14.15 -17.09 -9.32
C LEU A 222 14.23 -16.21 -10.57
N TRP A 223 13.09 -15.66 -10.98
CA TRP A 223 13.03 -14.62 -12.00
C TRP A 223 12.57 -13.31 -11.38
N VAL A 224 13.43 -12.29 -11.41
CA VAL A 224 13.17 -10.95 -10.90
C VAL A 224 12.83 -10.04 -12.09
N ILE A 225 11.68 -9.37 -12.02
CA ILE A 225 11.20 -8.48 -13.08
C ILE A 225 10.90 -7.11 -12.50
N ALA A 226 11.52 -6.07 -13.03
CA ALA A 226 11.26 -4.65 -12.75
C ALA A 226 11.33 -4.25 -11.26
N THR A 227 12.14 -4.95 -10.45
CA THR A 227 12.37 -4.62 -9.05
C THR A 227 13.81 -4.93 -8.64
N ASN A 228 14.28 -4.33 -7.53
CA ASN A 228 15.65 -4.50 -7.03
C ASN A 228 15.64 -5.02 -5.58
N PRO A 229 15.34 -6.31 -5.36
CA PRO A 229 15.18 -6.88 -4.02
C PRO A 229 16.43 -6.77 -3.14
N ALA A 230 17.64 -6.76 -3.72
CA ALA A 230 18.88 -6.55 -2.98
C ALA A 230 18.94 -5.20 -2.23
N ILE A 231 18.08 -4.24 -2.59
CA ILE A 231 17.96 -2.91 -1.96
C ILE A 231 16.62 -2.74 -1.26
N SER A 232 15.52 -3.21 -1.86
CA SER A 232 14.17 -2.88 -1.41
C SER A 232 13.61 -3.78 -0.32
N LEU A 233 14.20 -4.95 -0.10
CA LEU A 233 13.77 -5.87 0.95
C LEU A 233 14.52 -5.61 2.28
N PRO A 234 13.88 -5.93 3.41
CA PRO A 234 14.55 -5.91 4.71
C PRO A 234 15.62 -7.01 4.76
N ASP A 235 16.58 -6.87 5.69
CA ASP A 235 17.69 -7.80 5.87
C ASP A 235 18.48 -8.03 4.57
N SER A 236 19.00 -6.93 4.01
CA SER A 236 19.65 -6.95 2.69
C SER A 236 20.88 -7.88 2.62
N ALA A 237 21.54 -8.15 3.75
CA ALA A 237 22.66 -9.11 3.80
C ALA A 237 22.18 -10.53 3.47
N LYS A 238 21.10 -10.99 4.12
CA LYS A 238 20.47 -12.29 3.87
C LYS A 238 19.91 -12.38 2.45
N VAL A 239 19.29 -11.30 1.96
CA VAL A 239 18.76 -11.26 0.58
C VAL A 239 19.90 -11.41 -0.43
N ARG A 240 21.01 -10.70 -0.26
CA ARG A 240 22.18 -10.80 -1.14
C ARG A 240 22.81 -12.20 -1.10
N GLU A 241 22.90 -12.81 0.08
CA GLU A 241 23.37 -14.19 0.22
C GLU A 241 22.43 -15.17 -0.49
N ALA A 242 21.12 -15.02 -0.35
CA ALA A 242 20.15 -15.85 -1.05
C ALA A 242 20.26 -15.73 -2.58
N LEU A 243 20.44 -14.51 -3.09
CA LEU A 243 20.65 -14.26 -4.52
C LEU A 243 21.96 -14.89 -5.02
N ALA A 244 23.05 -14.74 -4.27
CA ALA A 244 24.36 -15.31 -4.63
C ALA A 244 24.38 -16.85 -4.67
N ASN A 245 23.56 -17.49 -3.83
CA ASN A 245 23.47 -18.95 -3.74
C ASN A 245 22.32 -19.55 -4.57
N CYS A 246 21.56 -18.73 -5.31
CA CYS A 246 20.49 -19.20 -6.18
C CYS A 246 21.07 -19.99 -7.37
N GLU A 247 20.54 -21.19 -7.65
CA GLU A 247 21.05 -22.02 -8.73
C GLU A 247 20.80 -21.40 -10.12
N LEU A 248 19.65 -20.73 -10.30
CA LEU A 248 19.34 -19.99 -11.53
C LEU A 248 18.63 -18.69 -11.18
N LEU A 249 19.30 -17.57 -11.38
CA LEU A 249 18.74 -16.23 -11.24
C LEU A 249 18.63 -15.56 -12.60
N ILE A 250 17.39 -15.25 -13.00
CA ILE A 250 17.07 -14.48 -14.20
C ILE A 250 16.63 -13.10 -13.75
N VAL A 251 17.12 -12.04 -14.38
CA VAL A 251 16.73 -10.66 -14.05
C VAL A 251 16.33 -9.94 -15.33
N SER A 252 15.11 -9.44 -15.40
CA SER A 252 14.64 -8.50 -16.43
C SER A 252 14.77 -7.08 -15.88
N GLU A 253 15.64 -6.26 -16.48
CA GLU A 253 16.00 -4.95 -15.96
C GLU A 253 16.39 -3.99 -17.09
N MET A 254 16.07 -2.70 -16.91
CA MET A 254 16.43 -1.64 -17.88
C MET A 254 17.92 -1.29 -17.86
N THR A 255 18.61 -1.55 -16.76
CA THR A 255 20.03 -1.26 -16.59
C THR A 255 20.79 -2.45 -15.99
N PRO A 256 21.97 -2.81 -16.50
CA PRO A 256 22.74 -3.93 -15.99
C PRO A 256 23.40 -3.66 -14.64
N ASN A 257 23.39 -2.43 -14.15
CA ASN A 257 24.18 -1.99 -12.99
C ASN A 257 23.40 -1.95 -11.67
N THR A 258 22.19 -2.56 -11.59
CA THR A 258 21.47 -2.66 -10.32
C THR A 258 22.13 -3.67 -9.39
N ASP A 259 21.89 -3.51 -8.09
CA ASP A 259 22.47 -4.43 -7.10
C ASP A 259 22.01 -5.86 -7.29
N THR A 260 20.75 -6.07 -7.69
CA THR A 260 20.21 -7.40 -8.00
C THR A 260 20.77 -7.96 -9.30
N ALA A 261 20.90 -7.14 -10.34
CA ALA A 261 21.41 -7.57 -11.64
C ALA A 261 22.84 -8.13 -11.58
N LYS A 262 23.65 -7.66 -10.62
CA LYS A 262 25.02 -8.18 -10.40
C LYS A 262 25.09 -9.67 -10.02
N PHE A 263 24.01 -10.24 -9.52
CA PHE A 263 23.91 -11.67 -9.19
C PHE A 263 23.29 -12.50 -10.31
N ALA A 264 22.81 -11.88 -11.39
CA ALA A 264 22.09 -12.57 -12.45
C ALA A 264 22.95 -13.58 -13.23
N HIS A 265 22.46 -14.78 -13.43
CA HIS A 265 23.01 -15.74 -14.39
C HIS A 265 22.57 -15.39 -15.80
N ILE A 266 21.33 -14.89 -15.94
CA ILE A 266 20.77 -14.42 -17.21
C ILE A 266 20.21 -13.02 -16.96
N LEU A 267 20.68 -12.04 -17.75
CA LEU A 267 20.14 -10.68 -17.76
C LEU A 267 19.37 -10.46 -19.06
N LEU A 268 18.10 -10.11 -18.94
CA LEU A 268 17.21 -9.80 -20.04
C LEU A 268 16.99 -8.28 -20.10
N PRO A 269 17.50 -7.58 -21.12
CA PRO A 269 17.30 -6.15 -21.26
C PRO A 269 15.82 -5.81 -21.44
N ALA A 270 15.26 -5.00 -20.54
CA ALA A 270 13.86 -4.61 -20.53
C ALA A 270 13.64 -3.24 -21.17
N ALA A 271 12.57 -3.09 -21.96
CA ALA A 271 12.17 -1.83 -22.55
C ALA A 271 11.59 -0.89 -21.49
N GLY A 272 11.93 0.38 -21.56
CA GLY A 272 11.45 1.44 -20.69
C GLY A 272 9.99 1.81 -20.97
N TRP A 273 9.45 2.70 -20.11
CA TRP A 273 8.04 3.10 -20.16
C TRP A 273 7.63 3.71 -21.53
N GLY A 274 8.45 4.57 -22.10
CA GLY A 274 8.20 5.21 -23.39
C GLY A 274 8.47 4.36 -24.63
N GLU A 275 9.04 3.18 -24.43
CA GLU A 275 9.56 2.27 -25.48
C GLU A 275 8.62 1.09 -25.73
N ARG A 276 7.55 0.94 -24.94
CA ARG A 276 6.61 -0.18 -25.03
C ARG A 276 5.16 0.26 -25.05
N GLY A 277 4.31 -0.52 -25.70
CA GLY A 277 2.87 -0.39 -25.62
C GLY A 277 2.29 -1.23 -24.49
N GLY A 278 1.05 -0.92 -24.09
CA GLY A 278 0.35 -1.68 -23.07
C GLY A 278 -0.92 -0.99 -22.60
N THR A 279 -1.45 -1.43 -21.49
CA THR A 279 -2.58 -0.81 -20.80
C THR A 279 -2.27 -0.62 -19.33
N VAL A 280 -2.86 0.41 -18.74
CA VAL A 280 -2.80 0.68 -17.29
C VAL A 280 -4.20 0.94 -16.78
N THR A 281 -4.50 0.38 -15.61
CA THR A 281 -5.78 0.62 -14.92
C THR A 281 -5.50 1.48 -13.68
N ASN A 282 -6.16 2.63 -13.60
CA ASN A 282 -6.01 3.55 -12.47
C ASN A 282 -6.93 3.16 -11.30
N SER A 283 -6.89 3.93 -10.20
CA SER A 283 -7.72 3.68 -9.00
C SER A 283 -9.22 3.84 -9.24
N GLU A 284 -9.61 4.53 -10.29
CA GLU A 284 -10.98 4.74 -10.76
C GLU A 284 -11.47 3.57 -11.64
N ARG A 285 -10.61 2.56 -11.87
CA ARG A 285 -10.79 1.43 -12.79
C ARG A 285 -10.93 1.82 -14.25
N CYS A 286 -10.49 3.03 -14.61
CA CYS A 286 -10.38 3.43 -16.00
C CYS A 286 -9.13 2.81 -16.62
N ILE A 287 -9.32 2.10 -17.73
CA ILE A 287 -8.24 1.47 -18.50
C ILE A 287 -7.77 2.46 -19.56
N SER A 288 -6.50 2.85 -19.48
CA SER A 288 -5.86 3.74 -20.45
C SER A 288 -4.83 2.99 -21.28
N ARG A 289 -4.80 3.27 -22.57
CA ARG A 289 -3.76 2.71 -23.45
C ARG A 289 -2.48 3.52 -23.33
N GLN A 290 -1.38 2.83 -23.04
CA GLN A 290 -0.02 3.33 -23.18
C GLN A 290 0.46 3.07 -24.61
N ARG A 291 1.05 4.06 -25.25
CA ARG A 291 1.67 3.94 -26.58
C ARG A 291 3.16 4.18 -26.47
N ALA A 292 3.96 3.36 -27.13
CA ALA A 292 5.36 3.66 -27.33
C ALA A 292 5.49 4.94 -28.20
N PHE A 293 6.42 5.80 -27.82
CA PHE A 293 6.77 7.02 -28.59
C PHE A 293 8.25 7.05 -28.98
N THR A 294 9.02 6.02 -28.57
CA THR A 294 10.40 5.79 -29.01
C THR A 294 10.66 4.29 -29.14
N SER A 295 11.68 3.91 -29.87
CA SER A 295 12.10 2.51 -30.00
C SER A 295 12.96 2.10 -28.80
N PRO A 296 12.89 0.84 -28.35
CA PRO A 296 13.81 0.31 -27.35
C PRO A 296 15.26 0.37 -27.85
N PRO A 297 16.23 0.68 -26.97
CA PRO A 297 17.65 0.64 -27.36
C PRO A 297 18.19 -0.80 -27.42
N GLY A 298 19.10 -1.06 -28.35
CA GLY A 298 19.82 -2.33 -28.44
C GLY A 298 18.91 -3.56 -28.54
N GLU A 299 19.08 -4.51 -27.62
CA GLU A 299 18.30 -5.75 -27.56
C GLU A 299 17.11 -5.69 -26.58
N ALA A 300 16.81 -4.52 -26.03
CA ALA A 300 15.73 -4.37 -25.06
C ALA A 300 14.37 -4.71 -25.65
N LYS A 301 13.57 -5.46 -24.89
CA LYS A 301 12.21 -5.89 -25.26
C LYS A 301 11.22 -5.60 -24.13
N PRO A 302 9.93 -5.43 -24.46
CA PRO A 302 8.89 -5.45 -23.44
C PRO A 302 8.92 -6.74 -22.61
N ASP A 303 8.64 -6.65 -21.31
CA ASP A 303 8.65 -7.82 -20.40
C ASP A 303 7.62 -8.90 -20.79
N TRP A 304 6.62 -8.52 -21.58
CA TRP A 304 5.57 -9.43 -22.04
C TRP A 304 5.93 -10.06 -23.38
#